data_11286df079534e802934e2947ce9306a
#
_entry.id   11286df079534e802934e2947ce9306a
#
_cell.length_a   1.000
_cell.length_b   1.000
_cell.length_c   1.000
_cell.angle_alpha   90.00
_cell.angle_beta   90.00
_cell.angle_gamma   90.00
#
_symmetry.space_group_name_H-M   'P 1'
#
loop_
_entity.id
_entity.type
_entity.pdbx_description
1 polymer ?
#
loop_
_entity_poly.entity_id
_entity_poly.type
_entity_poly.pdbx_seq_one_letter_code
_entity_poly.pdbx_strand_id
1 'polypeptide(L)'
;PFGLNDIEEHCRAAELNGITAIARVPDIETSTILQYLDRGIQGILGPHIACRADAEQLVNACYFGPIGQRSFGGNRGCDYDHDIENKAAWYRETNDNTLVGALLEDAGVVDNLDDILAVKGIDYFSVGPNDFAQGLGRPGEAAAPEVQQAIADVHRRIHDAGRLTGDDITRRIDVKHSLLALGREFLVG
;
A
#
# COMPACT_ATOMS: atom_id res chain seq x y z
N PRO A 1 -13.67 10.79 0.77
CA PRO A 1 -12.29 10.99 0.37
C PRO A 1 -11.70 12.14 1.16
N PHE A 2 -10.52 11.93 1.76
CA PHE A 2 -9.80 12.96 2.48
C PHE A 2 -9.04 13.86 1.49
N GLY A 3 -9.01 15.16 1.76
CA GLY A 3 -8.14 16.09 1.04
C GLY A 3 -6.68 15.95 1.50
N LEU A 4 -5.76 16.52 0.73
CA LEU A 4 -4.33 16.42 1.06
C LEU A 4 -3.98 17.07 2.42
N ASN A 5 -4.72 18.08 2.86
CA ASN A 5 -4.53 18.68 4.19
C ASN A 5 -4.98 17.74 5.30
N ASP A 6 -6.10 17.02 5.11
CA ASP A 6 -6.60 16.04 6.08
C ASP A 6 -5.56 14.91 6.27
N ILE A 7 -4.84 14.54 5.20
CA ILE A 7 -3.79 13.52 5.25
C ILE A 7 -2.67 13.94 6.21
N GLU A 8 -2.22 15.19 6.18
CA GLU A 8 -1.20 15.67 7.12
C GLU A 8 -1.66 15.60 8.57
N GLU A 9 -2.92 15.93 8.85
CA GLU A 9 -3.48 15.85 10.20
C GLU A 9 -3.53 14.40 10.68
N HIS A 10 -3.92 13.46 9.80
CA HIS A 10 -3.92 12.03 10.12
C HIS A 10 -2.50 11.51 10.37
N CYS A 11 -1.51 11.93 9.57
CA CYS A 11 -0.11 11.57 9.81
C CYS A 11 0.39 12.07 11.17
N ARG A 12 0.10 13.33 11.54
CA ARG A 12 0.46 13.86 12.87
C ARG A 12 -0.20 13.08 14.00
N ALA A 13 -1.49 12.74 13.85
CA ALA A 13 -2.18 11.94 14.85
C ALA A 13 -1.61 10.53 14.97
N ALA A 14 -1.26 9.90 13.84
CA ALA A 14 -0.62 8.58 13.82
C ALA A 14 0.74 8.59 14.51
N GLU A 15 1.59 9.55 14.21
CA GLU A 15 2.92 9.72 14.81
C GLU A 15 2.85 9.89 16.32
N LEU A 16 1.93 10.73 16.83
CA LEU A 16 1.73 10.93 18.26
C LEU A 16 1.33 9.65 19.00
N ASN A 17 0.76 8.68 18.30
CA ASN A 17 0.32 7.41 18.86
C ASN A 17 1.24 6.24 18.48
N GLY A 18 2.36 6.47 17.81
CA GLY A 18 3.29 5.43 17.37
C GLY A 18 2.68 4.47 16.32
N ILE A 19 1.78 4.98 15.47
CA ILE A 19 1.08 4.22 14.43
C ILE A 19 1.60 4.64 13.07
N THR A 20 1.91 3.67 12.21
CA THR A 20 2.31 3.92 10.82
C THR A 20 1.07 4.27 9.98
N ALA A 21 1.11 5.44 9.32
CA ALA A 21 0.05 5.86 8.41
C ALA A 21 0.25 5.26 7.02
N ILE A 22 -0.75 4.50 6.55
CA ILE A 22 -0.78 3.89 5.21
C ILE A 22 -1.96 4.49 4.43
N ALA A 23 -1.74 4.84 3.15
CA ALA A 23 -2.78 5.37 2.28
C ALA A 23 -3.00 4.48 1.05
N ARG A 24 -4.26 4.11 0.77
CA ARG A 24 -4.65 3.72 -0.58
C ARG A 24 -4.80 4.99 -1.41
N VAL A 25 -3.91 5.14 -2.37
CA VAL A 25 -3.90 6.29 -3.28
C VAL A 25 -4.95 6.14 -4.39
N PRO A 26 -5.38 7.24 -5.06
CA PRO A 26 -6.37 7.16 -6.12
C PRO A 26 -5.83 6.52 -7.41
N ASP A 27 -4.55 6.67 -7.68
CA ASP A 27 -3.84 6.15 -8.86
C ASP A 27 -2.36 5.94 -8.53
N ILE A 28 -1.59 5.36 -9.46
CA ILE A 28 -0.14 5.10 -9.29
C ILE A 28 0.74 6.11 -10.02
N GLU A 29 0.20 7.27 -10.37
CA GLU A 29 0.99 8.34 -10.97
C GLU A 29 2.06 8.84 -9.99
N THR A 30 3.28 9.03 -10.49
CA THR A 30 4.42 9.46 -9.67
C THR A 30 4.11 10.75 -8.90
N SER A 31 3.41 11.70 -9.53
CA SER A 31 3.03 12.95 -8.89
C SER A 31 2.00 12.77 -7.77
N THR A 32 1.07 11.84 -7.94
CA THR A 32 0.08 11.51 -6.91
C THR A 32 0.77 10.88 -5.71
N ILE A 33 1.54 9.81 -5.92
CA ILE A 33 2.26 9.11 -4.85
C ILE A 33 3.18 10.07 -4.09
N LEU A 34 3.93 10.91 -4.81
CA LEU A 34 4.82 11.89 -4.21
C LEU A 34 4.07 12.83 -3.25
N GLN A 35 2.89 13.31 -3.64
CA GLN A 35 2.09 14.19 -2.79
C GLN A 35 1.70 13.55 -1.46
N TYR A 36 1.43 12.25 -1.42
CA TYR A 36 1.11 11.52 -0.19
C TYR A 36 2.36 11.31 0.68
N LEU A 37 3.45 10.83 0.08
CA LEU A 37 4.72 10.59 0.77
C LEU A 37 5.31 11.89 1.35
N ASP A 38 5.19 13.01 0.62
CA ASP A 38 5.66 14.33 1.04
C ASP A 38 4.86 14.89 2.23
N ARG A 39 3.66 14.37 2.50
CA ARG A 39 2.85 14.72 3.66
C ARG A 39 3.05 13.83 4.88
N GLY A 40 3.94 12.84 4.77
CA GLY A 40 4.32 11.97 5.88
C GLY A 40 3.61 10.61 5.89
N ILE A 41 2.92 10.23 4.81
CA ILE A 41 2.47 8.84 4.63
C ILE A 41 3.71 7.94 4.53
N GLN A 42 3.73 6.86 5.30
CA GLN A 42 4.84 5.92 5.38
C GLN A 42 4.56 4.61 4.60
N GLY A 43 3.32 4.40 4.18
CA GLY A 43 2.93 3.25 3.38
C GLY A 43 1.95 3.62 2.27
N ILE A 44 2.20 3.10 1.07
CA ILE A 44 1.34 3.28 -0.10
C ILE A 44 0.71 1.94 -0.48
N LEU A 45 -0.60 1.95 -0.67
CA LEU A 45 -1.33 0.87 -1.35
C LEU A 45 -1.75 1.38 -2.73
N GLY A 46 -1.05 0.90 -3.78
CA GLY A 46 -1.33 1.25 -5.16
C GLY A 46 -2.52 0.47 -5.70
N PRO A 47 -3.57 1.14 -6.20
CA PRO A 47 -4.73 0.48 -6.80
C PRO A 47 -4.42 -0.04 -8.22
N HIS A 48 -5.29 -0.90 -8.73
CA HIS A 48 -5.33 -1.34 -10.13
C HIS A 48 -4.00 -1.90 -10.67
N ILE A 49 -3.30 -2.70 -9.87
CA ILE A 49 -2.08 -3.37 -10.33
C ILE A 49 -2.49 -4.62 -11.11
N ALA A 50 -2.54 -4.50 -12.44
CA ALA A 50 -3.01 -5.54 -13.35
C ALA A 50 -1.90 -6.23 -14.15
N CYS A 51 -0.72 -5.64 -14.21
CA CYS A 51 0.42 -6.18 -14.94
C CYS A 51 1.77 -5.79 -14.29
N ARG A 52 2.85 -6.38 -14.81
CA ARG A 52 4.21 -6.09 -14.35
C ARG A 52 4.57 -4.60 -14.45
N ALA A 53 4.15 -3.92 -15.51
CA ALA A 53 4.47 -2.51 -15.71
C ALA A 53 3.85 -1.62 -14.64
N ASP A 54 2.62 -1.91 -14.19
CA ASP A 54 1.96 -1.19 -13.10
C ASP A 54 2.72 -1.38 -11.79
N ALA A 55 3.13 -2.62 -11.51
CA ALA A 55 3.91 -2.96 -10.33
C ALA A 55 5.28 -2.24 -10.31
N GLU A 56 5.97 -2.20 -11.44
CA GLU A 56 7.24 -1.48 -11.60
C GLU A 56 7.05 0.04 -11.47
N GLN A 57 5.96 0.60 -12.00
CA GLN A 57 5.61 2.02 -11.87
C GLN A 57 5.36 2.38 -10.39
N LEU A 58 4.60 1.56 -9.67
CA LEU A 58 4.35 1.76 -8.24
C LEU A 58 5.66 1.80 -7.44
N VAL A 59 6.53 0.82 -7.65
CA VAL A 59 7.85 0.75 -6.97
C VAL A 59 8.70 1.96 -7.32
N ASN A 60 8.78 2.33 -8.60
CA ASN A 60 9.53 3.50 -9.06
C ASN A 60 9.07 4.80 -8.39
N ALA A 61 7.78 4.96 -8.17
CA ALA A 61 7.21 6.17 -7.58
C ALA A 61 7.43 6.25 -6.06
N CYS A 62 7.49 5.10 -5.37
CA CYS A 62 7.58 5.03 -3.91
C CYS A 62 8.99 5.19 -3.36
N TYR A 63 10.01 4.69 -4.05
CA TYR A 63 11.36 4.58 -3.51
C TYR A 63 12.34 5.57 -4.14
N PHE A 64 13.30 6.03 -3.32
CA PHE A 64 14.48 6.72 -3.83
C PHE A 64 15.44 5.75 -4.54
N GLY A 65 16.32 6.29 -5.38
CA GLY A 65 17.37 5.48 -6.01
C GLY A 65 18.25 4.72 -5.00
N PRO A 66 18.74 3.54 -5.37
CA PRO A 66 18.70 2.91 -6.69
C PRO A 66 17.43 2.04 -6.95
N ILE A 67 16.51 1.89 -6.01
CA ILE A 67 15.33 1.04 -6.11
C ILE A 67 14.27 1.69 -7.02
N GLY A 68 14.05 2.98 -6.89
CA GLY A 68 13.07 3.75 -7.65
C GLY A 68 13.60 5.13 -8.04
N GLN A 69 12.66 6.04 -8.35
CA GLN A 69 12.97 7.39 -8.85
C GLN A 69 12.16 8.48 -8.09
N ARG A 70 11.77 8.23 -6.85
CA ARG A 70 11.08 9.21 -6.02
C ARG A 70 11.89 10.51 -5.96
N SER A 71 11.24 11.63 -6.20
CA SER A 71 11.86 12.96 -6.07
C SER A 71 12.02 13.35 -4.60
N PHE A 72 13.08 14.09 -4.28
CA PHE A 72 13.30 14.68 -2.98
C PHE A 72 12.91 16.16 -2.98
N GLY A 73 12.24 16.61 -1.91
CA GLY A 73 11.94 18.01 -1.66
C GLY A 73 11.93 18.28 -0.15
N GLY A 74 12.26 19.49 0.27
CA GLY A 74 12.19 19.92 1.66
C GLY A 74 10.76 20.07 2.15
N ASN A 75 10.12 18.95 2.48
CA ASN A 75 8.71 18.85 2.87
C ASN A 75 8.54 18.12 4.21
N ARG A 76 7.29 17.95 4.66
CA ARG A 76 7.00 17.29 5.93
C ARG A 76 7.49 15.84 5.97
N GLY A 77 7.42 15.11 4.86
CA GLY A 77 7.86 13.71 4.78
C GLY A 77 9.35 13.49 4.99
N CYS A 78 10.16 14.57 4.95
CA CYS A 78 11.58 14.55 5.27
C CYS A 78 11.95 15.58 6.35
N ASP A 79 11.00 15.88 7.23
CA ASP A 79 11.16 16.84 8.33
C ASP A 79 11.74 18.20 7.88
N TYR A 80 11.30 18.66 6.70
CA TYR A 80 11.72 19.92 6.07
C TYR A 80 13.23 20.04 5.82
N ASP A 81 13.91 18.93 5.58
CA ASP A 81 15.38 18.82 5.41
C ASP A 81 16.16 19.21 6.68
N HIS A 82 15.48 19.20 7.84
CA HIS A 82 16.09 19.51 9.12
C HIS A 82 16.95 18.31 9.58
N ASP A 83 18.18 18.60 9.98
CA ASP A 83 19.15 17.63 10.53
C ASP A 83 19.51 16.45 9.61
N ILE A 84 19.24 16.53 8.29
CA ILE A 84 19.69 15.52 7.33
C ILE A 84 21.17 15.79 6.95
N GLU A 85 22.09 15.29 7.78
CA GLU A 85 23.53 15.46 7.52
C GLU A 85 24.00 14.61 6.31
N ASN A 86 23.43 13.41 6.11
CA ASN A 86 23.79 12.48 5.04
C ASN A 86 22.57 12.03 4.26
N LYS A 87 22.27 12.71 3.15
CA LYS A 87 21.11 12.39 2.31
C LYS A 87 21.15 10.98 1.75
N ALA A 88 22.30 10.44 1.42
CA ALA A 88 22.39 9.08 0.89
C ALA A 88 22.07 8.00 1.96
N ALA A 89 22.42 8.24 3.20
CA ALA A 89 22.03 7.39 4.32
C ALA A 89 20.53 7.51 4.59
N TRP A 90 20.02 8.75 4.63
CA TRP A 90 18.61 9.03 4.83
C TRP A 90 17.71 8.40 3.73
N TYR A 91 18.14 8.43 2.45
CA TYR A 91 17.39 7.77 1.37
C TYR A 91 17.29 6.27 1.58
N ARG A 92 18.38 5.61 2.01
CA ARG A 92 18.33 4.17 2.31
C ARG A 92 17.39 3.87 3.46
N GLU A 93 17.54 4.59 4.56
CA GLU A 93 16.69 4.44 5.73
C GLU A 93 15.21 4.69 5.41
N THR A 94 14.91 5.73 4.62
CA THR A 94 13.54 6.00 4.16
C THR A 94 13.01 4.87 3.30
N ASN A 95 13.81 4.34 2.36
CA ASN A 95 13.42 3.19 1.56
C ASN A 95 13.11 1.96 2.43
N ASP A 96 13.96 1.68 3.44
CA ASP A 96 13.79 0.54 4.35
C ASP A 96 12.54 0.67 5.23
N ASN A 97 12.09 1.91 5.48
CA ASN A 97 10.91 2.22 6.29
C ASN A 97 9.65 2.54 5.46
N THR A 98 9.71 2.51 4.14
CA THR A 98 8.54 2.72 3.27
C THR A 98 7.87 1.39 2.98
N LEU A 99 6.57 1.28 3.31
CA LEU A 99 5.76 0.09 3.05
C LEU A 99 5.01 0.24 1.72
N VAL A 100 5.16 -0.71 0.80
CA VAL A 100 4.50 -0.69 -0.51
C VAL A 100 3.61 -1.91 -0.68
N GLY A 101 2.32 -1.65 -0.84
CA GLY A 101 1.30 -2.65 -1.14
C GLY A 101 0.75 -2.52 -2.55
N ALA A 102 0.44 -3.63 -3.18
CA ALA A 102 -0.25 -3.70 -4.47
C ALA A 102 -1.67 -4.23 -4.29
N LEU A 103 -2.65 -3.49 -4.80
CA LEU A 103 -4.05 -3.91 -4.78
C LEU A 103 -4.40 -4.57 -6.13
N LEU A 104 -4.70 -5.85 -6.05
CA LEU A 104 -5.02 -6.73 -7.16
C LEU A 104 -6.55 -6.79 -7.30
N GLU A 105 -7.10 -6.03 -8.24
CA GLU A 105 -8.55 -5.86 -8.36
C GLU A 105 -9.07 -5.90 -9.80
N ASP A 106 -8.17 -6.02 -10.79
CA ASP A 106 -8.53 -6.07 -12.21
C ASP A 106 -8.53 -7.50 -12.77
N ALA A 107 -9.27 -7.68 -13.88
CA ALA A 107 -9.37 -8.98 -14.57
C ALA A 107 -8.01 -9.55 -15.04
N GLY A 108 -7.09 -8.67 -15.45
CA GLY A 108 -5.76 -9.06 -15.93
C GLY A 108 -4.84 -9.69 -14.88
N VAL A 109 -5.19 -9.55 -13.59
CA VAL A 109 -4.37 -10.06 -12.48
C VAL A 109 -4.13 -11.57 -12.57
N VAL A 110 -5.17 -12.36 -12.89
CA VAL A 110 -5.09 -13.82 -12.88
C VAL A 110 -4.03 -14.33 -13.85
N ASP A 111 -3.98 -13.74 -15.05
CA ASP A 111 -3.05 -14.12 -16.11
C ASP A 111 -1.63 -13.58 -15.87
N ASN A 112 -1.52 -12.38 -15.29
CA ASN A 112 -0.25 -11.67 -15.13
C ASN A 112 0.36 -11.82 -13.73
N LEU A 113 -0.23 -12.60 -12.84
CA LEU A 113 0.13 -12.62 -11.41
C LEU A 113 1.60 -12.98 -11.17
N ASP A 114 2.14 -13.96 -11.89
CA ASP A 114 3.53 -14.38 -11.70
C ASP A 114 4.53 -13.27 -12.09
N ASP A 115 4.21 -12.52 -13.14
CA ASP A 115 5.02 -11.37 -13.56
C ASP A 115 4.93 -10.21 -12.55
N ILE A 116 3.75 -9.98 -11.98
CA ILE A 116 3.55 -8.99 -10.91
C ILE A 116 4.35 -9.39 -9.66
N LEU A 117 4.24 -10.66 -9.24
CA LEU A 117 4.93 -11.18 -8.04
C LEU A 117 6.45 -11.18 -8.18
N ALA A 118 6.97 -11.23 -9.40
CA ALA A 118 8.42 -11.16 -9.68
C ALA A 118 8.99 -9.75 -9.44
N VAL A 119 8.17 -8.71 -9.40
CA VAL A 119 8.62 -7.34 -9.14
C VAL A 119 9.06 -7.20 -7.68
N LYS A 120 10.30 -6.74 -7.49
CA LYS A 120 10.87 -6.46 -6.16
C LYS A 120 10.44 -5.08 -5.67
N GLY A 121 10.37 -4.92 -4.34
CA GLY A 121 10.02 -3.64 -3.72
C GLY A 121 8.54 -3.50 -3.39
N ILE A 122 7.72 -4.53 -3.63
CA ILE A 122 6.35 -4.62 -3.10
C ILE A 122 6.41 -5.51 -1.86
N ASP A 123 5.89 -5.05 -0.74
CA ASP A 123 5.95 -5.77 0.53
C ASP A 123 4.79 -6.74 0.70
N TYR A 124 3.60 -6.35 0.24
CA TYR A 124 2.40 -7.18 0.34
C TYR A 124 1.42 -6.95 -0.82
N PHE A 125 0.54 -7.92 -1.00
CA PHE A 125 -0.51 -7.89 -2.00
C PHE A 125 -1.88 -8.01 -1.33
N SER A 126 -2.84 -7.21 -1.76
CA SER A 126 -4.23 -7.30 -1.31
C SER A 126 -5.14 -7.54 -2.50
N VAL A 127 -6.22 -8.29 -2.32
CA VAL A 127 -7.24 -8.45 -3.36
C VAL A 127 -8.43 -7.56 -3.01
N GLY A 128 -8.87 -6.72 -3.96
CA GLY A 128 -10.08 -5.92 -3.86
C GLY A 128 -11.31 -6.73 -4.32
N PRO A 129 -12.08 -7.39 -3.43
CA PRO A 129 -13.02 -8.42 -3.84
C PRO A 129 -14.16 -7.92 -4.74
N ASN A 130 -14.60 -6.67 -4.58
CA ASN A 130 -15.70 -6.12 -5.37
C ASN A 130 -15.28 -5.82 -6.81
N ASP A 131 -14.15 -5.14 -6.98
CA ASP A 131 -13.63 -4.79 -8.31
C ASP A 131 -13.05 -6.03 -9.00
N PHE A 132 -12.45 -6.95 -8.25
CA PHE A 132 -12.02 -8.24 -8.75
C PHE A 132 -13.20 -9.08 -9.32
N ALA A 133 -14.33 -9.11 -8.58
CA ALA A 133 -15.57 -9.77 -9.07
C ALA A 133 -16.10 -9.09 -10.34
N GLN A 134 -16.07 -7.75 -10.39
CA GLN A 134 -16.45 -6.99 -11.59
C GLN A 134 -15.54 -7.36 -12.76
N GLY A 135 -14.23 -7.45 -12.54
CA GLY A 135 -13.25 -7.87 -13.54
C GLY A 135 -13.48 -9.28 -14.07
N LEU A 136 -14.00 -10.19 -13.24
CA LEU A 136 -14.42 -11.54 -13.65
C LEU A 136 -15.81 -11.58 -14.32
N GLY A 137 -16.44 -10.44 -14.61
CA GLY A 137 -17.76 -10.35 -15.21
C GLY A 137 -18.91 -10.63 -14.24
N ARG A 138 -18.67 -10.52 -12.93
CA ARG A 138 -19.63 -10.74 -11.84
C ARG A 138 -19.79 -9.53 -10.93
N PRO A 139 -20.23 -8.38 -11.46
CA PRO A 139 -20.35 -7.15 -10.68
C PRO A 139 -21.36 -7.30 -9.54
N GLY A 140 -20.92 -6.93 -8.32
CA GLY A 140 -21.74 -7.05 -7.11
C GLY A 140 -21.81 -8.46 -6.51
N GLU A 141 -21.17 -9.46 -7.11
CA GLU A 141 -21.19 -10.86 -6.65
C GLU A 141 -19.87 -11.28 -5.97
N ALA A 142 -19.24 -10.40 -5.23
CA ALA A 142 -17.96 -10.70 -4.55
C ALA A 142 -18.03 -11.95 -3.65
N ALA A 143 -19.20 -12.26 -3.09
CA ALA A 143 -19.41 -13.45 -2.26
C ALA A 143 -19.73 -14.74 -3.05
N ALA A 144 -19.81 -14.68 -4.39
CA ALA A 144 -20.07 -15.88 -5.20
C ALA A 144 -18.94 -16.89 -5.01
N PRO A 145 -19.27 -18.21 -4.93
CA PRO A 145 -18.27 -19.25 -4.69
C PRO A 145 -17.12 -19.24 -5.69
N GLU A 146 -17.38 -18.96 -6.95
CA GLU A 146 -16.37 -18.91 -8.01
C GLU A 146 -15.41 -17.73 -7.84
N VAL A 147 -15.94 -16.57 -7.38
CA VAL A 147 -15.12 -15.39 -7.07
C VAL A 147 -14.25 -15.68 -5.86
N GLN A 148 -14.83 -16.23 -4.80
CA GLN A 148 -14.08 -16.61 -3.59
C GLN A 148 -13.00 -17.66 -3.88
N GLN A 149 -13.28 -18.62 -4.76
CA GLN A 149 -12.29 -19.59 -5.18
C GLN A 149 -11.15 -18.94 -5.97
N ALA A 150 -11.46 -18.01 -6.89
CA ALA A 150 -10.43 -17.27 -7.63
C ALA A 150 -9.55 -16.41 -6.71
N ILE A 151 -10.14 -15.74 -5.71
CA ILE A 151 -9.40 -14.99 -4.69
C ILE A 151 -8.49 -15.93 -3.88
N ALA A 152 -9.02 -17.09 -3.45
CA ALA A 152 -8.22 -18.08 -2.72
C ALA A 152 -7.05 -18.60 -3.56
N ASP A 153 -7.23 -18.79 -4.86
CA ASP A 153 -6.16 -19.21 -5.77
C ASP A 153 -5.10 -18.11 -5.94
N VAL A 154 -5.50 -16.83 -6.02
CA VAL A 154 -4.56 -15.71 -6.04
C VAL A 154 -3.75 -15.67 -4.74
N HIS A 155 -4.40 -15.75 -3.57
CA HIS A 155 -3.70 -15.78 -2.28
C HIS A 155 -2.72 -16.96 -2.17
N ARG A 156 -3.13 -18.15 -2.61
CA ARG A 156 -2.26 -19.33 -2.65
C ARG A 156 -1.00 -19.06 -3.51
N ARG A 157 -1.16 -18.54 -4.74
CA ARG A 157 -0.03 -18.21 -5.62
C ARG A 157 0.90 -17.15 -5.02
N ILE A 158 0.36 -16.15 -4.31
CA ILE A 158 1.16 -15.15 -3.57
C ILE A 158 2.03 -15.86 -2.52
N HIS A 159 1.45 -16.75 -1.71
CA HIS A 159 2.19 -17.49 -0.69
C HIS A 159 3.20 -18.48 -1.30
N ASP A 160 2.83 -19.20 -2.35
CA ASP A 160 3.73 -20.12 -3.07
C ASP A 160 4.96 -19.40 -3.65
N ALA A 161 4.82 -18.11 -4.02
CA ALA A 161 5.92 -17.25 -4.43
C ALA A 161 6.73 -16.68 -3.25
N GLY A 162 6.42 -17.06 -2.01
CA GLY A 162 7.07 -16.54 -0.80
C GLY A 162 6.74 -15.10 -0.47
N ARG A 163 5.63 -14.57 -1.02
CA ARG A 163 5.19 -13.19 -0.81
C ARG A 163 4.07 -13.13 0.25
N LEU A 164 3.77 -11.93 0.73
CA LEU A 164 2.79 -11.69 1.78
C LEU A 164 1.49 -11.14 1.22
N THR A 165 0.37 -11.52 1.83
CA THR A 165 -0.94 -10.88 1.62
C THR A 165 -1.18 -9.79 2.66
N GLY A 166 -2.16 -8.91 2.41
CA GLY A 166 -2.61 -7.92 3.38
C GLY A 166 -3.07 -8.56 4.70
N ASP A 167 -3.66 -9.75 4.65
CA ASP A 167 -4.08 -10.51 5.83
C ASP A 167 -2.89 -10.96 6.70
N ASP A 168 -1.76 -11.30 6.09
CA ASP A 168 -0.55 -11.67 6.83
C ASP A 168 0.01 -10.49 7.61
N ILE A 169 -0.01 -9.30 7.03
CA ILE A 169 0.41 -8.06 7.68
C ILE A 169 -0.55 -7.69 8.81
N THR A 170 -1.85 -7.75 8.56
CA THR A 170 -2.88 -7.46 9.56
C THR A 170 -2.79 -8.42 10.76
N ARG A 171 -2.45 -9.68 10.55
CA ARG A 171 -2.25 -10.66 11.62
C ARG A 171 -0.99 -10.41 12.46
N ARG A 172 0.04 -9.82 11.87
CA ARG A 172 1.28 -9.46 12.58
C ARG A 172 1.14 -8.22 13.46
N ILE A 173 0.25 -7.32 13.11
CA ILE A 173 -0.14 -6.19 13.96
C ILE A 173 -1.22 -6.74 14.89
N ASP A 174 -0.96 -6.86 16.18
CA ASP A 174 -1.91 -7.38 17.17
C ASP A 174 -3.26 -6.66 17.07
N VAL A 175 -4.22 -7.29 16.40
CA VAL A 175 -5.52 -6.73 16.01
C VAL A 175 -6.39 -6.37 17.22
N LYS A 176 -6.03 -6.81 18.45
CA LYS A 176 -6.69 -6.39 19.69
C LYS A 176 -6.66 -4.87 19.90
N HIS A 177 -5.77 -4.16 19.21
CA HIS A 177 -5.61 -2.72 19.28
C HIS A 177 -5.98 -2.00 17.97
N SER A 178 -6.76 -2.63 17.09
CA SER A 178 -7.25 -1.93 15.90
C SER A 178 -8.11 -0.72 16.33
N LEU A 179 -7.94 0.41 15.63
CA LEU A 179 -8.72 1.63 15.85
C LEU A 179 -10.25 1.39 15.86
N LEU A 180 -10.73 0.34 15.16
CA LEU A 180 -12.13 -0.09 15.19
C LEU A 180 -12.53 -0.74 16.52
N ALA A 181 -11.64 -1.49 17.17
CA ALA A 181 -11.90 -2.04 18.49
C ALA A 181 -11.86 -0.93 19.55
N LEU A 182 -10.84 -0.05 19.50
CA LEU A 182 -10.74 1.13 20.37
C LEU A 182 -11.94 2.08 20.17
N GLY A 183 -12.34 2.34 18.91
CA GLY A 183 -13.49 3.19 18.62
C GLY A 183 -14.81 2.62 19.18
N ARG A 184 -14.99 1.30 19.22
CA ARG A 184 -16.17 0.67 19.83
C ARG A 184 -16.14 0.76 21.36
N GLU A 185 -15.01 0.60 21.99
CA GLU A 185 -14.88 0.75 23.46
C GLU A 185 -15.15 2.19 23.91
N PHE A 186 -14.73 3.20 23.14
CA PHE A 186 -14.98 4.61 23.43
C PHE A 186 -16.42 5.06 23.12
N LEU A 187 -17.13 4.38 22.24
CA LEU A 187 -18.51 4.75 21.85
C LEU A 187 -19.59 4.01 22.66
N VAL A 188 -19.24 3.05 23.49
CA VAL A 188 -20.16 2.21 24.29
C VAL A 188 -19.96 2.40 25.80
N GLY A 189 -19.05 3.29 26.21
CA GLY A 189 -18.81 3.67 27.61
C GLY A 189 -19.73 4.77 28.09
#